data_d9edcb385048724132dad543a0b6e11d
#
_entry.id   d9edcb385048724132dad543a0b6e11d
#
_cell.length_a   1.000
_cell.length_b   1.000
_cell.length_c   1.000
_cell.angle_alpha   90.00
_cell.angle_beta   90.00
_cell.angle_gamma   90.00
#
_symmetry.space_group_name_H-M   'P 1'
#
loop_
_entity.id
_entity.type
_entity.pdbx_description
1 polymer ?
#
loop_
_entity_poly.entity_id
_entity_poly.type
_entity_poly.pdbx_seq_one_letter_code
_entity_poly.pdbx_strand_id
1 'polypeptide(L)'
;MEKKTNYSIQTLLESRSFLYVLLLIVTICFVSTYTKIYDVKLDMNGDNIHYYALGKALAEGKGFTNTISFSETPHTHFPPGYPVFVAGVMKFFPDNINAVKIANGILLYAAILLLFFLLKKISGSIIVAFLTCVFCSIHAEILRYATIMMSEMLFLFCSVAAIFLMLSIKPEQLFTKKGVRDTILLVLLLFLVNYIYFVRTMGTSLILAIIIYSGILFLKPCYALYKNRKALEESPSRKTSFQQLLRYGLLFVLLAGSFWGTKTAWDIRNKNVGKTSNDYISDFMKKPNGQTMANWDDWKNRITDNFGSYLNKWLPNAILNTPYNLNAKSSGGEIFRGMLIAFLIIFGLIKLP
;
A
#
# COMPACT_ATOMS: atom_id res chain seq x y z
N MET A 1 34.94 -16.52 27.51
CA MET A 1 35.23 -15.82 26.23
C MET A 1 34.01 -15.52 25.38
N GLU A 2 32.99 -16.35 25.34
CA GLU A 2 31.76 -16.14 24.50
C GLU A 2 30.90 -14.89 24.84
N LYS A 3 30.79 -14.52 26.12
CA LYS A 3 29.98 -13.33 26.50
C LYS A 3 30.53 -11.99 25.98
N LYS A 4 31.84 -11.83 25.82
CA LYS A 4 32.45 -10.57 25.32
C LYS A 4 32.21 -10.38 23.81
N THR A 5 32.20 -11.47 23.04
CA THR A 5 32.00 -11.41 21.58
C THR A 5 30.55 -11.06 21.23
N ASN A 6 29.56 -11.57 21.98
CA ASN A 6 28.13 -11.26 21.76
C ASN A 6 27.82 -9.79 22.07
N TYR A 7 28.39 -9.21 23.11
CA TYR A 7 28.22 -7.78 23.42
C TYR A 7 28.76 -6.86 22.30
N SER A 8 29.87 -7.25 21.69
CA SER A 8 30.50 -6.48 20.59
C SER A 8 29.63 -6.48 19.31
N ILE A 9 29.05 -7.64 18.93
CA ILE A 9 28.22 -7.76 17.73
C ILE A 9 26.87 -7.00 17.91
N GLN A 10 26.24 -7.16 19.06
CA GLN A 10 24.97 -6.48 19.35
C GLN A 10 25.15 -4.95 19.37
N THR A 11 26.23 -4.45 19.97
CA THR A 11 26.54 -3.02 19.97
C THR A 11 26.82 -2.50 18.56
N LEU A 12 27.46 -3.30 17.69
CA LEU A 12 27.68 -2.96 16.29
C LEU A 12 26.35 -2.85 15.54
N LEU A 13 25.44 -3.85 15.67
CA LEU A 13 24.14 -3.89 15.01
C LEU A 13 23.23 -2.74 15.42
N GLU A 14 23.39 -2.20 16.63
CA GLU A 14 22.63 -1.07 17.15
C GLU A 14 23.26 0.29 16.80
N SER A 15 24.48 0.32 16.25
CA SER A 15 25.19 1.55 15.95
C SER A 15 24.54 2.31 14.78
N ARG A 16 24.51 3.65 14.87
CA ARG A 16 24.02 4.51 13.77
C ARG A 16 24.88 4.39 12.52
N SER A 17 26.19 4.23 12.69
CA SER A 17 27.13 4.08 11.58
C SER A 17 26.81 2.81 10.77
N PHE A 18 26.53 1.70 11.44
CA PHE A 18 26.13 0.46 10.78
C PHE A 18 24.81 0.61 10.00
N LEU A 19 23.82 1.28 10.59
CA LEU A 19 22.56 1.60 9.90
C LEU A 19 22.82 2.38 8.59
N TYR A 20 23.66 3.42 8.63
CA TYR A 20 23.98 4.22 7.44
C TYR A 20 24.71 3.40 6.36
N VAL A 21 25.60 2.50 6.74
CA VAL A 21 26.27 1.58 5.80
C VAL A 21 25.25 0.67 5.12
N LEU A 22 24.32 0.09 5.87
CA LEU A 22 23.27 -0.76 5.29
C LEU A 22 22.36 0.01 4.33
N LEU A 23 21.92 1.22 4.69
CA LEU A 23 21.14 2.07 3.83
C LEU A 23 21.91 2.49 2.58
N LEU A 24 23.21 2.77 2.68
CA LEU A 24 24.07 3.06 1.54
C LEU A 24 24.14 1.87 0.58
N ILE A 25 24.29 0.65 1.08
CA ILE A 25 24.30 -0.56 0.26
C ILE A 25 22.97 -0.73 -0.47
N VAL A 26 21.83 -0.57 0.22
CA VAL A 26 20.49 -0.59 -0.40
C VAL A 26 20.39 0.46 -1.52
N THR A 27 20.90 1.67 -1.28
CA THR A 27 20.91 2.76 -2.26
C THR A 27 21.75 2.39 -3.49
N ILE A 28 22.96 1.87 -3.29
CA ILE A 28 23.85 1.45 -4.39
C ILE A 28 23.19 0.33 -5.21
N CYS A 29 22.61 -0.67 -4.55
CA CYS A 29 21.88 -1.75 -5.22
C CYS A 29 20.71 -1.20 -6.06
N PHE A 30 19.90 -0.31 -5.47
CA PHE A 30 18.77 0.29 -6.17
C PHE A 30 19.23 1.11 -7.39
N VAL A 31 20.14 2.06 -7.21
CA VAL A 31 20.60 2.95 -8.28
C VAL A 31 21.27 2.14 -9.40
N SER A 32 22.16 1.20 -9.04
CA SER A 32 22.86 0.35 -10.02
C SER A 32 21.89 -0.50 -10.84
N THR A 33 20.83 -1.05 -10.23
CA THR A 33 19.87 -1.87 -10.96
C THR A 33 18.90 -0.99 -11.75
N TYR A 34 18.36 0.06 -11.13
CA TYR A 34 17.41 0.96 -11.77
C TYR A 34 17.98 1.61 -13.04
N THR A 35 19.22 2.11 -12.99
CA THR A 35 19.89 2.72 -14.15
C THR A 35 20.12 1.73 -15.30
N LYS A 36 20.33 0.44 -15.01
CA LYS A 36 20.51 -0.61 -16.03
C LYS A 36 19.21 -0.97 -16.75
N ILE A 37 18.07 -0.92 -16.04
CA ILE A 37 16.78 -1.31 -16.60
C ILE A 37 15.95 -0.11 -17.06
N TYR A 38 16.40 1.13 -16.76
CA TYR A 38 15.70 2.34 -17.15
C TYR A 38 15.58 2.42 -18.67
N ASP A 39 14.35 2.51 -19.14
CA ASP A 39 14.04 2.62 -20.56
C ASP A 39 13.44 4.00 -20.85
N VAL A 40 14.02 4.72 -21.78
CA VAL A 40 13.54 6.03 -22.26
C VAL A 40 12.37 5.91 -23.24
N LYS A 41 12.00 4.70 -23.68
CA LYS A 41 10.87 4.49 -24.58
C LYS A 41 9.58 5.04 -24.00
N LEU A 42 8.80 5.65 -24.86
CA LEU A 42 7.46 6.11 -24.55
C LEU A 42 6.50 4.95 -24.74
N ASP A 43 6.30 4.17 -23.67
CA ASP A 43 5.30 3.12 -23.66
C ASP A 43 3.93 3.73 -23.35
N MET A 44 3.15 4.01 -24.41
CA MET A 44 1.84 4.68 -24.31
C MET A 44 0.68 3.72 -24.60
N ASN A 45 0.80 2.47 -24.20
CA ASN A 45 -0.22 1.43 -24.37
C ASN A 45 -1.11 1.33 -23.14
N GLY A 46 -2.40 1.11 -23.31
CA GLY A 46 -3.32 0.87 -22.22
C GLY A 46 -3.50 2.05 -21.28
N ASP A 47 -3.41 1.83 -19.98
CA ASP A 47 -3.71 2.85 -18.95
C ASP A 47 -2.74 4.04 -18.96
N ASN A 48 -1.52 3.86 -19.48
CA ASN A 48 -0.48 4.90 -19.52
C ASN A 48 -0.93 6.13 -20.27
N ILE A 49 -1.57 5.95 -21.44
CA ILE A 49 -2.05 7.07 -22.26
C ILE A 49 -3.17 7.83 -21.57
N HIS A 50 -4.03 7.12 -20.84
CA HIS A 50 -5.10 7.74 -20.06
C HIS A 50 -4.54 8.57 -18.90
N TYR A 51 -3.56 8.03 -18.16
CA TYR A 51 -2.89 8.78 -17.09
C TYR A 51 -2.16 10.01 -17.60
N TYR A 52 -1.49 9.89 -18.77
CA TYR A 52 -0.85 11.03 -19.43
C TYR A 52 -1.86 12.11 -19.78
N ALA A 53 -2.92 11.76 -20.52
CA ALA A 53 -3.91 12.72 -21.00
C ALA A 53 -4.66 13.41 -19.85
N LEU A 54 -5.05 12.64 -18.82
CA LEU A 54 -5.71 13.19 -17.63
C LEU A 54 -4.77 14.09 -16.81
N GLY A 55 -3.50 13.67 -16.67
CA GLY A 55 -2.48 14.48 -16.00
C GLY A 55 -2.20 15.78 -16.73
N LYS A 56 -2.08 15.74 -18.07
CA LYS A 56 -1.90 16.91 -18.92
C LYS A 56 -3.10 17.85 -18.85
N ALA A 57 -4.32 17.33 -18.96
CA ALA A 57 -5.53 18.12 -18.83
C ALA A 57 -5.61 18.85 -17.48
N LEU A 58 -5.25 18.19 -16.39
CA LEU A 58 -5.15 18.81 -15.07
C LEU A 58 -4.06 19.87 -14.98
N ALA A 59 -2.88 19.61 -15.57
CA ALA A 59 -1.76 20.57 -15.59
C ALA A 59 -2.10 21.84 -16.37
N GLU A 60 -2.86 21.70 -17.46
CA GLU A 60 -3.34 22.79 -18.31
C GLU A 60 -4.58 23.52 -17.74
N GLY A 61 -5.11 23.08 -16.60
CA GLY A 61 -6.30 23.69 -15.98
C GLY A 61 -7.64 23.33 -16.63
N LYS A 62 -7.66 22.34 -17.52
CA LYS A 62 -8.88 21.83 -18.19
C LYS A 62 -9.76 20.94 -17.29
N GLY A 63 -9.31 20.71 -16.05
CA GLY A 63 -9.99 19.83 -15.10
C GLY A 63 -9.76 18.34 -15.36
N PHE A 64 -10.52 17.50 -14.68
CA PHE A 64 -10.41 16.03 -14.79
C PHE A 64 -11.27 15.54 -15.97
N THR A 65 -10.78 15.80 -17.18
CA THR A 65 -11.48 15.57 -18.45
C THR A 65 -10.69 14.61 -19.35
N ASN A 66 -11.42 13.84 -20.16
CA ASN A 66 -10.81 12.96 -21.16
C ASN A 66 -10.52 13.77 -22.42
N THR A 67 -9.24 14.00 -22.72
CA THR A 67 -8.75 14.73 -23.89
C THR A 67 -8.26 13.82 -25.02
N ILE A 68 -8.39 12.49 -24.88
CA ILE A 68 -8.04 11.51 -25.91
C ILE A 68 -9.09 11.50 -27.03
N SER A 69 -10.35 11.72 -26.66
CA SER A 69 -11.44 11.85 -27.63
C SER A 69 -11.68 13.31 -28.01
N PHE A 70 -12.21 13.56 -29.22
CA PHE A 70 -12.55 14.91 -29.71
C PHE A 70 -13.59 15.63 -28.81
N SER A 71 -14.34 14.90 -27.99
CA SER A 71 -15.24 15.47 -27.00
C SER A 71 -14.55 15.51 -25.64
N GLU A 72 -14.22 16.70 -25.16
CA GLU A 72 -13.69 16.93 -23.81
C GLU A 72 -14.79 16.61 -22.76
N THR A 73 -14.94 15.34 -22.43
CA THR A 73 -15.95 14.91 -21.44
C THR A 73 -15.28 14.66 -20.07
N PRO A 74 -15.95 15.02 -18.96
CA PRO A 74 -15.45 14.71 -17.64
C PRO A 74 -15.18 13.22 -17.47
N HIS A 75 -14.04 12.88 -16.90
CA HIS A 75 -13.62 11.49 -16.74
C HIS A 75 -14.20 10.88 -15.44
N THR A 76 -14.61 9.61 -15.52
CA THR A 76 -15.21 8.88 -14.38
C THR A 76 -14.61 7.48 -14.15
N HIS A 77 -13.84 6.94 -15.13
CA HIS A 77 -13.35 5.56 -15.07
C HIS A 77 -12.13 5.41 -14.16
N PHE A 78 -11.05 6.17 -14.42
CA PHE A 78 -9.87 6.11 -13.58
C PHE A 78 -10.02 7.01 -12.34
N PRO A 79 -9.50 6.62 -11.18
CA PRO A 79 -9.43 7.51 -10.03
C PRO A 79 -8.40 8.62 -10.25
N PRO A 80 -8.59 9.83 -9.66
CA PRO A 80 -7.81 11.02 -9.99
C PRO A 80 -6.42 11.07 -9.34
N GLY A 81 -6.10 10.21 -8.37
CA GLY A 81 -4.90 10.36 -7.54
C GLY A 81 -3.60 10.28 -8.33
N TYR A 82 -3.46 9.31 -9.22
CA TYR A 82 -2.26 9.24 -10.06
C TYR A 82 -2.22 10.32 -11.15
N PRO A 83 -3.31 10.64 -11.87
CA PRO A 83 -3.35 11.82 -12.74
C PRO A 83 -2.96 13.15 -12.05
N VAL A 84 -3.37 13.36 -10.80
CA VAL A 84 -2.97 14.54 -10.01
C VAL A 84 -1.45 14.54 -9.75
N PHE A 85 -0.87 13.39 -9.43
CA PHE A 85 0.59 13.24 -9.30
C PHE A 85 1.30 13.56 -10.62
N VAL A 86 0.83 13.00 -11.75
CA VAL A 86 1.37 13.27 -13.09
C VAL A 86 1.28 14.76 -13.42
N ALA A 87 0.13 15.40 -13.16
CA ALA A 87 -0.05 16.84 -13.36
C ALA A 87 0.93 17.67 -12.50
N GLY A 88 1.18 17.25 -11.27
CA GLY A 88 2.18 17.88 -10.40
C GLY A 88 3.58 17.84 -11.02
N VAL A 89 4.00 16.70 -11.56
CA VAL A 89 5.30 16.59 -12.25
C VAL A 89 5.34 17.43 -13.53
N MET A 90 4.26 17.40 -14.33
CA MET A 90 4.17 18.14 -15.59
C MET A 90 4.15 19.66 -15.42
N LYS A 91 3.73 20.18 -14.27
CA LYS A 91 3.84 21.62 -13.98
C LYS A 91 5.29 22.11 -13.91
N PHE A 92 6.23 21.25 -13.49
CA PHE A 92 7.65 21.57 -13.43
C PHE A 92 8.39 21.12 -14.70
N PHE A 93 7.92 20.06 -15.35
CA PHE A 93 8.53 19.45 -16.53
C PHE A 93 7.44 19.19 -17.58
N PRO A 94 6.99 20.25 -18.31
CA PRO A 94 5.91 20.14 -19.27
C PRO A 94 6.17 19.07 -20.33
N ASP A 95 5.16 18.23 -20.59
CA ASP A 95 5.17 17.15 -21.60
C ASP A 95 6.34 16.15 -21.50
N ASN A 96 7.02 16.11 -20.36
CA ASN A 96 8.16 15.23 -20.13
C ASN A 96 7.75 13.94 -19.40
N ILE A 97 7.45 12.89 -20.18
CA ILE A 97 7.08 11.57 -19.66
C ILE A 97 8.24 10.94 -18.87
N ASN A 98 9.50 11.17 -19.29
CA ASN A 98 10.65 10.65 -18.56
C ASN A 98 10.76 11.24 -17.15
N ALA A 99 10.37 12.50 -16.96
CA ALA A 99 10.31 13.10 -15.63
C ALA A 99 9.29 12.35 -14.72
N VAL A 100 8.14 11.95 -15.28
CA VAL A 100 7.15 11.14 -14.54
C VAL A 100 7.71 9.75 -14.19
N LYS A 101 8.41 9.09 -15.14
CA LYS A 101 9.05 7.79 -14.89
C LYS A 101 10.14 7.88 -13.82
N ILE A 102 10.97 8.93 -13.85
CA ILE A 102 11.97 9.18 -12.80
C ILE A 102 11.29 9.43 -11.45
N ALA A 103 10.21 10.21 -11.43
CA ALA A 103 9.43 10.44 -10.21
C ALA A 103 8.86 9.13 -9.65
N ASN A 104 8.39 8.19 -10.49
CA ASN A 104 8.01 6.84 -10.07
C ASN A 104 9.21 6.06 -9.46
N GLY A 105 10.39 6.18 -10.05
CA GLY A 105 11.64 5.60 -9.50
C GLY A 105 11.97 6.15 -8.11
N ILE A 106 11.83 7.46 -7.92
CA ILE A 106 12.02 8.12 -6.62
C ILE A 106 10.99 7.62 -5.60
N LEU A 107 9.72 7.46 -6.00
CA LEU A 107 8.67 6.91 -5.13
C LEU A 107 8.98 5.48 -4.71
N LEU A 108 9.45 4.62 -5.63
CA LEU A 108 9.86 3.27 -5.30
C LEU A 108 11.03 3.26 -4.32
N TYR A 109 12.05 4.08 -4.57
CA TYR A 109 13.19 4.19 -3.66
C TYR A 109 12.75 4.65 -2.27
N ALA A 110 11.92 5.68 -2.18
CA ALA A 110 11.36 6.16 -0.92
C ALA A 110 10.52 5.07 -0.21
N ALA A 111 9.74 4.28 -0.97
CA ALA A 111 8.99 3.15 -0.44
C ALA A 111 9.91 2.06 0.14
N ILE A 112 11.02 1.74 -0.52
CA ILE A 112 12.03 0.77 -0.04
C ILE A 112 12.69 1.26 1.25
N LEU A 113 13.08 2.55 1.31
CA LEU A 113 13.65 3.12 2.53
C LEU A 113 12.65 3.10 3.69
N LEU A 114 11.41 3.45 3.43
CA LEU A 114 10.36 3.42 4.44
C LEU A 114 10.04 1.98 4.88
N LEU A 115 10.06 1.03 3.94
CA LEU A 115 9.91 -0.40 4.21
C LEU A 115 11.02 -0.93 5.13
N PHE A 116 12.26 -0.44 4.97
CA PHE A 116 13.36 -0.78 5.87
C PHE A 116 13.01 -0.45 7.34
N PHE A 117 12.54 0.77 7.60
CA PHE A 117 12.16 1.18 8.95
C PHE A 117 10.92 0.44 9.46
N LEU A 118 9.96 0.18 8.57
CA LEU A 118 8.76 -0.61 8.88
C LEU A 118 9.14 -2.03 9.31
N LEU A 119 9.94 -2.73 8.52
CA LEU A 119 10.37 -4.09 8.80
C LEU A 119 11.24 -4.18 10.06
N LYS A 120 12.18 -3.23 10.24
CA LYS A 120 12.95 -3.14 11.48
C LYS A 120 12.02 -2.99 12.69
N LYS A 121 10.96 -2.19 12.58
CA LYS A 121 9.99 -1.99 13.66
C LYS A 121 9.16 -3.24 13.97
N ILE A 122 8.72 -3.97 12.93
CA ILE A 122 7.86 -5.16 13.09
C ILE A 122 8.67 -6.38 13.54
N SER A 123 9.82 -6.64 12.88
CA SER A 123 10.61 -7.85 13.15
C SER A 123 11.62 -7.69 14.29
N GLY A 124 11.89 -6.44 14.72
CA GLY A 124 12.98 -6.15 15.65
C GLY A 124 14.40 -6.38 15.07
N SER A 125 14.51 -6.86 13.82
CA SER A 125 15.77 -7.26 13.20
C SER A 125 16.18 -6.30 12.07
N ILE A 126 17.34 -5.67 12.22
CA ILE A 126 17.94 -4.84 11.18
C ILE A 126 18.37 -5.66 9.96
N ILE A 127 18.78 -6.93 10.19
CA ILE A 127 19.23 -7.84 9.12
C ILE A 127 18.06 -8.24 8.23
N VAL A 128 16.90 -8.59 8.81
CA VAL A 128 15.69 -8.90 8.05
C VAL A 128 15.27 -7.70 7.19
N ALA A 129 15.24 -6.51 7.79
CA ALA A 129 14.93 -5.29 7.06
C ALA A 129 15.90 -5.05 5.91
N PHE A 130 17.20 -5.18 6.15
CA PHE A 130 18.24 -4.99 5.14
C PHE A 130 18.13 -5.98 3.98
N LEU A 131 18.08 -7.29 4.27
CA LEU A 131 18.03 -8.31 3.23
C LEU A 131 16.77 -8.17 2.36
N THR A 132 15.61 -7.88 2.97
CA THR A 132 14.38 -7.65 2.21
C THR A 132 14.49 -6.41 1.31
N CYS A 133 15.07 -5.31 1.81
CA CYS A 133 15.22 -4.10 1.00
C CYS A 133 16.25 -4.26 -0.11
N VAL A 134 17.36 -5.00 0.11
CA VAL A 134 18.29 -5.37 -0.96
C VAL A 134 17.57 -6.20 -2.02
N PHE A 135 16.82 -7.22 -1.62
CA PHE A 135 16.02 -8.02 -2.55
C PHE A 135 15.08 -7.15 -3.41
N CYS A 136 14.29 -6.25 -2.78
CA CYS A 136 13.42 -5.34 -3.52
C CYS A 136 14.20 -4.40 -4.47
N SER A 137 15.42 -3.99 -4.07
CA SER A 137 16.26 -3.06 -4.84
C SER A 137 16.92 -3.69 -6.07
N ILE A 138 17.04 -5.02 -6.12
CA ILE A 138 17.62 -5.75 -7.26
C ILE A 138 16.59 -6.52 -8.07
N HIS A 139 15.34 -6.57 -7.62
CA HIS A 139 14.28 -7.33 -8.28
C HIS A 139 13.79 -6.63 -9.55
N ALA A 140 14.14 -7.17 -10.71
CA ALA A 140 13.91 -6.54 -12.01
C ALA A 140 12.44 -6.19 -12.28
N GLU A 141 11.49 -7.06 -11.93
CA GLU A 141 10.06 -6.82 -12.16
C GLU A 141 9.52 -5.66 -11.31
N ILE A 142 9.93 -5.54 -10.05
CA ILE A 142 9.55 -4.42 -9.19
C ILE A 142 10.06 -3.10 -9.79
N LEU A 143 11.34 -3.08 -10.19
CA LEU A 143 11.95 -1.89 -10.76
C LEU A 143 11.41 -1.56 -12.16
N ARG A 144 11.05 -2.57 -12.97
CA ARG A 144 10.43 -2.37 -14.28
C ARG A 144 9.16 -1.53 -14.19
N TYR A 145 8.30 -1.79 -13.21
CA TYR A 145 7.11 -0.95 -12.98
C TYR A 145 7.44 0.50 -12.62
N ALA A 146 8.62 0.79 -12.06
CA ALA A 146 9.07 2.16 -11.82
C ALA A 146 9.54 2.88 -13.09
N THR A 147 9.85 2.15 -14.17
CA THR A 147 10.24 2.72 -15.47
C THR A 147 9.04 2.95 -16.41
N ILE A 148 7.84 2.72 -15.95
CA ILE A 148 6.60 2.89 -16.71
C ILE A 148 5.75 3.97 -16.04
N MET A 149 4.95 4.71 -16.81
CA MET A 149 4.02 5.70 -16.26
C MET A 149 2.73 5.02 -15.78
N MET A 150 2.81 4.40 -14.61
CA MET A 150 1.73 3.62 -13.98
C MET A 150 1.59 3.96 -12.50
N SER A 151 0.40 3.75 -11.95
CA SER A 151 0.03 4.13 -10.59
C SER A 151 0.62 3.25 -9.48
N GLU A 152 1.26 2.13 -9.82
CA GLU A 152 1.77 1.10 -8.90
C GLU A 152 2.77 1.65 -7.89
N MET A 153 3.70 2.50 -8.33
CA MET A 153 4.76 3.02 -7.46
C MET A 153 4.23 4.02 -6.45
N LEU A 154 3.34 4.90 -6.87
CA LEU A 154 2.65 5.82 -5.97
C LEU A 154 1.78 5.06 -4.97
N PHE A 155 1.06 4.04 -5.44
CA PHE A 155 0.24 3.17 -4.59
C PHE A 155 1.10 2.43 -3.56
N LEU A 156 2.22 1.84 -3.97
CA LEU A 156 3.15 1.14 -3.09
C LEU A 156 3.70 2.07 -2.00
N PHE A 157 4.19 3.25 -2.40
CA PHE A 157 4.71 4.23 -1.46
C PHE A 157 3.64 4.64 -0.43
N CYS A 158 2.45 5.02 -0.88
CA CYS A 158 1.37 5.41 0.00
C CYS A 158 0.93 4.27 0.93
N SER A 159 0.93 3.02 0.43
CA SER A 159 0.57 1.83 1.21
C SER A 159 1.56 1.56 2.33
N VAL A 160 2.86 1.54 2.03
CA VAL A 160 3.92 1.35 3.04
C VAL A 160 3.89 2.49 4.05
N ALA A 161 3.69 3.74 3.59
CA ALA A 161 3.58 4.91 4.46
C ALA A 161 2.37 4.81 5.40
N ALA A 162 1.20 4.41 4.89
CA ALA A 162 -0.01 4.27 5.71
C ALA A 162 0.16 3.20 6.80
N ILE A 163 0.75 2.05 6.46
CA ILE A 163 1.04 0.98 7.44
C ILE A 163 2.06 1.49 8.48
N PHE A 164 3.13 2.15 8.04
CA PHE A 164 4.14 2.69 8.95
C PHE A 164 3.56 3.72 9.92
N LEU A 165 2.71 4.64 9.42
CA LEU A 165 2.03 5.63 10.25
C LEU A 165 1.08 4.95 11.24
N MET A 166 0.23 4.03 10.77
CA MET A 166 -0.73 3.32 11.62
C MET A 166 -0.04 2.61 12.78
N LEU A 167 1.08 1.91 12.53
CA LEU A 167 1.86 1.23 13.55
C LEU A 167 2.72 2.19 14.41
N SER A 168 2.83 3.46 14.03
CA SER A 168 3.62 4.48 14.76
C SER A 168 2.79 5.36 15.68
N ILE A 169 1.48 5.41 15.46
CA ILE A 169 0.53 6.15 16.30
C ILE A 169 0.35 5.43 17.64
N LYS A 170 0.38 6.21 18.71
CA LYS A 170 0.00 5.77 20.06
C LYS A 170 -1.41 6.34 20.37
N PRO A 171 -2.47 5.53 20.21
CA PRO A 171 -3.83 6.06 20.34
C PRO A 171 -4.12 6.68 21.70
N GLU A 172 -3.49 6.17 22.76
CA GLU A 172 -3.62 6.71 24.12
C GLU A 172 -3.09 8.14 24.29
N GLN A 173 -2.24 8.62 23.38
CA GLN A 173 -1.67 9.96 23.40
C GLN A 173 -2.41 10.95 22.50
N LEU A 174 -3.31 10.49 21.63
CA LEU A 174 -4.04 11.36 20.70
C LEU A 174 -4.73 12.52 21.42
N PHE A 175 -4.60 13.70 20.81
CA PHE A 175 -5.22 14.95 21.29
C PHE A 175 -4.79 15.38 22.71
N THR A 176 -3.62 14.93 23.16
CA THR A 176 -3.00 15.42 24.41
C THR A 176 -1.86 16.39 24.10
N LYS A 177 -1.48 17.22 25.08
CA LYS A 177 -0.32 18.12 24.96
C LYS A 177 1.00 17.35 24.65
N LYS A 178 1.13 16.12 25.18
CA LYS A 178 2.29 15.26 24.92
C LYS A 178 2.18 14.46 23.61
N GLY A 179 1.00 14.35 23.04
CA GLY A 179 0.68 13.55 21.86
C GLY A 179 0.52 14.36 20.57
N VAL A 180 1.07 15.57 20.48
CA VAL A 180 1.01 16.39 19.24
C VAL A 180 1.57 15.62 18.05
N ARG A 181 2.69 14.90 18.23
CA ARG A 181 3.26 14.04 17.21
C ARG A 181 2.25 13.00 16.71
N ASP A 182 1.60 12.28 17.62
CA ASP A 182 0.66 11.21 17.25
C ASP A 182 -0.58 11.77 16.56
N THR A 183 -1.02 12.96 16.94
CA THR A 183 -2.11 13.67 16.26
C THR A 183 -1.71 14.09 14.85
N ILE A 184 -0.49 14.58 14.62
CA ILE A 184 0.02 14.89 13.27
C ILE A 184 0.09 13.61 12.43
N LEU A 185 0.61 12.50 13.00
CA LEU A 185 0.66 11.22 12.31
C LEU A 185 -0.75 10.72 11.93
N LEU A 186 -1.75 10.94 12.78
CA LEU A 186 -3.15 10.62 12.45
C LEU A 186 -3.67 11.46 11.29
N VAL A 187 -3.41 12.77 11.27
CA VAL A 187 -3.83 13.64 10.14
C VAL A 187 -3.20 13.17 8.83
N LEU A 188 -1.90 12.83 8.85
CA LEU A 188 -1.21 12.28 7.68
C LEU A 188 -1.79 10.92 7.27
N LEU A 189 -2.12 10.06 8.23
CA LEU A 189 -2.75 8.76 7.94
C LEU A 189 -4.13 8.95 7.32
N LEU A 190 -4.96 9.86 7.84
CA LEU A 190 -6.27 10.19 7.26
C LEU A 190 -6.14 10.68 5.82
N PHE A 191 -5.17 11.56 5.55
CA PHE A 191 -4.87 11.98 4.18
C PHE A 191 -4.49 10.80 3.30
N LEU A 192 -3.54 9.94 3.73
CA LEU A 192 -3.07 8.80 2.94
C LEU A 192 -4.17 7.76 2.69
N VAL A 193 -4.99 7.43 3.69
CA VAL A 193 -6.10 6.49 3.54
C VAL A 193 -7.06 6.94 2.43
N ASN A 194 -7.40 8.23 2.41
CA ASN A 194 -8.27 8.79 1.37
C ASN A 194 -7.56 8.91 0.02
N TYR A 195 -6.27 9.27 0.01
CA TYR A 195 -5.49 9.39 -1.22
C TYR A 195 -5.23 8.03 -1.88
N ILE A 196 -4.97 6.97 -1.12
CA ILE A 196 -4.81 5.59 -1.61
C ILE A 196 -6.04 5.15 -2.43
N TYR A 197 -7.25 5.46 -1.98
CA TYR A 197 -8.48 5.19 -2.72
C TYR A 197 -8.51 5.89 -4.08
N PHE A 198 -8.03 7.14 -4.13
CA PHE A 198 -7.93 7.90 -5.38
C PHE A 198 -6.74 7.50 -6.25
N VAL A 199 -5.71 6.85 -5.72
CA VAL A 199 -4.62 6.30 -6.54
C VAL A 199 -5.06 5.02 -7.23
N ARG A 200 -5.67 4.09 -6.49
CA ARG A 200 -6.20 2.81 -7.01
C ARG A 200 -7.39 2.34 -6.19
N THR A 201 -8.46 1.97 -6.87
CA THR A 201 -9.66 1.44 -6.19
C THR A 201 -9.39 0.15 -5.41
N MET A 202 -8.42 -0.67 -5.84
CA MET A 202 -7.95 -1.85 -5.10
C MET A 202 -7.38 -1.50 -3.72
N GLY A 203 -6.97 -0.25 -3.51
CA GLY A 203 -6.54 0.26 -2.21
C GLY A 203 -7.60 0.16 -1.12
N THR A 204 -8.88 -0.01 -1.49
CA THR A 204 -9.99 -0.25 -0.56
C THR A 204 -9.71 -1.44 0.36
N SER A 205 -9.06 -2.49 -0.11
CA SER A 205 -8.71 -3.66 0.72
C SER A 205 -7.72 -3.30 1.84
N LEU A 206 -6.69 -2.52 1.53
CA LEU A 206 -5.74 -2.02 2.53
C LEU A 206 -6.41 -1.06 3.52
N ILE A 207 -7.26 -0.17 3.02
CA ILE A 207 -8.01 0.78 3.84
C ILE A 207 -8.90 0.03 4.84
N LEU A 208 -9.63 -0.98 4.37
CA LEU A 208 -10.45 -1.84 5.23
C LEU A 208 -9.60 -2.57 6.26
N ALA A 209 -8.43 -3.09 5.88
CA ALA A 209 -7.50 -3.72 6.83
C ALA A 209 -7.05 -2.74 7.94
N ILE A 210 -6.74 -1.50 7.60
CA ILE A 210 -6.37 -0.44 8.56
C ILE A 210 -7.56 -0.11 9.48
N ILE A 211 -8.77 -0.01 8.93
CA ILE A 211 -10.00 0.24 9.72
C ILE A 211 -10.27 -0.92 10.67
N ILE A 212 -10.20 -2.18 10.19
CA ILE A 212 -10.39 -3.39 11.02
C ILE A 212 -9.34 -3.42 12.13
N TYR A 213 -8.07 -3.16 11.80
CA TYR A 213 -6.99 -3.11 12.80
C TYR A 213 -7.26 -2.05 13.88
N SER A 214 -7.70 -0.86 13.48
CA SER A 214 -8.08 0.18 14.45
C SER A 214 -9.27 -0.22 15.32
N GLY A 215 -10.23 -0.96 14.77
CA GLY A 215 -11.34 -1.58 15.51
C GLY A 215 -10.87 -2.62 16.54
N ILE A 216 -9.93 -3.48 16.15
CA ILE A 216 -9.31 -4.45 17.08
C ILE A 216 -8.57 -3.73 18.21
N LEU A 217 -7.85 -2.65 17.90
CA LEU A 217 -7.21 -1.84 18.93
C LEU A 217 -8.24 -1.21 19.89
N PHE A 218 -9.40 -0.78 19.39
CA PHE A 218 -10.49 -0.26 20.20
C PHE A 218 -11.10 -1.31 21.14
N LEU A 219 -11.15 -2.58 20.74
CA LEU A 219 -11.66 -3.64 21.59
C LEU A 219 -10.79 -3.89 22.83
N LYS A 220 -9.49 -3.59 22.81
CA LYS A 220 -8.59 -3.77 23.96
C LYS A 220 -9.05 -2.97 25.20
N PRO A 221 -9.23 -1.64 25.14
CA PRO A 221 -9.74 -0.87 26.28
C PRO A 221 -11.17 -1.24 26.64
N CYS A 222 -12.04 -1.63 25.70
CA CYS A 222 -13.38 -2.14 25.99
C CYS A 222 -13.32 -3.38 26.87
N TYR A 223 -12.50 -4.37 26.51
CA TYR A 223 -12.32 -5.59 27.27
C TYR A 223 -11.72 -5.32 28.66
N ALA A 224 -10.73 -4.42 28.75
CA ALA A 224 -10.13 -4.03 30.02
C ALA A 224 -11.16 -3.38 30.99
N LEU A 225 -12.02 -2.51 30.49
CA LEU A 225 -13.11 -1.90 31.26
C LEU A 225 -14.12 -2.95 31.71
N TYR A 226 -14.50 -3.89 30.83
CA TYR A 226 -15.43 -4.97 31.17
C TYR A 226 -14.87 -5.87 32.29
N LYS A 227 -13.62 -6.35 32.14
CA LYS A 227 -12.97 -7.24 33.10
C LYS A 227 -12.78 -6.59 34.48
N ASN A 228 -12.46 -5.30 34.51
CA ASN A 228 -12.16 -4.57 35.74
C ASN A 228 -13.35 -3.78 36.30
N ARG A 229 -14.57 -4.07 35.83
CA ARG A 229 -15.78 -3.30 36.18
C ARG A 229 -15.97 -3.11 37.70
N LYS A 230 -15.82 -4.18 38.48
CA LYS A 230 -15.99 -4.13 39.94
C LYS A 230 -14.87 -3.34 40.66
N ALA A 231 -13.63 -3.41 40.17
CA ALA A 231 -12.49 -2.70 40.78
C ALA A 231 -12.43 -1.22 40.38
N LEU A 232 -13.11 -0.82 39.29
CA LEU A 232 -13.13 0.54 38.76
C LEU A 232 -14.22 1.43 39.37
N GLU A 233 -15.24 0.84 40.03
CA GLU A 233 -16.32 1.59 40.65
C GLU A 233 -15.82 2.49 41.81
N GLU A 234 -14.70 2.13 42.44
CA GLU A 234 -14.11 2.83 43.60
C GLU A 234 -12.78 3.56 43.31
N SER A 235 -12.30 3.55 42.03
CA SER A 235 -10.96 4.02 41.72
C SER A 235 -10.91 5.24 40.81
N PRO A 236 -10.01 6.24 41.08
CA PRO A 236 -9.75 7.37 40.17
C PRO A 236 -9.25 6.94 38.75
N SER A 237 -8.86 5.66 38.59
CA SER A 237 -8.46 5.03 37.33
C SER A 237 -9.58 4.95 36.28
N ARG A 238 -10.86 5.06 36.67
CA ARG A 238 -12.01 5.00 35.75
C ARG A 238 -12.00 6.11 34.69
N LYS A 239 -11.67 7.33 35.11
CA LYS A 239 -11.61 8.51 34.20
C LYS A 239 -10.53 8.34 33.13
N THR A 240 -9.37 7.83 33.52
CA THR A 240 -8.25 7.57 32.61
C THR A 240 -8.58 6.47 31.60
N SER A 241 -9.20 5.39 32.06
CA SER A 241 -9.64 4.29 31.20
C SER A 241 -10.73 4.71 30.20
N PHE A 242 -11.66 5.56 30.61
CA PHE A 242 -12.69 6.10 29.72
C PHE A 242 -12.11 7.06 28.68
N GLN A 243 -11.14 7.90 29.06
CA GLN A 243 -10.43 8.77 28.10
C GLN A 243 -9.63 7.96 27.06
N GLN A 244 -9.01 6.87 27.47
CA GLN A 244 -8.38 5.95 26.53
C GLN A 244 -9.40 5.36 25.55
N LEU A 245 -10.50 4.84 26.04
CA LEU A 245 -11.59 4.29 25.21
C LEU A 245 -12.03 5.33 24.15
N LEU A 246 -12.27 6.56 24.56
CA LEU A 246 -12.68 7.64 23.64
C LEU A 246 -11.63 7.87 22.54
N ARG A 247 -10.33 7.89 22.85
CA ARG A 247 -9.26 8.12 21.88
C ARG A 247 -9.13 6.99 20.86
N TYR A 248 -9.22 5.74 21.32
CA TYR A 248 -9.21 4.57 20.43
C TYR A 248 -10.47 4.54 19.55
N GLY A 249 -11.65 4.84 20.14
CA GLY A 249 -12.90 4.94 19.39
C GLY A 249 -12.86 6.07 18.35
N LEU A 250 -12.28 7.22 18.71
CA LEU A 250 -12.13 8.35 17.80
C LEU A 250 -11.19 8.03 16.63
N LEU A 251 -10.08 7.31 16.88
CA LEU A 251 -9.21 6.82 15.81
C LEU A 251 -10.00 5.98 14.81
N PHE A 252 -10.77 4.99 15.30
CA PHE A 252 -11.59 4.12 14.45
C PHE A 252 -12.65 4.92 13.67
N VAL A 253 -13.39 5.77 14.34
CA VAL A 253 -14.48 6.57 13.72
C VAL A 253 -13.92 7.55 12.68
N LEU A 254 -12.79 8.19 12.94
CA LEU A 254 -12.17 9.11 11.99
C LEU A 254 -11.67 8.36 10.74
N LEU A 255 -11.03 7.21 10.88
CA LEU A 255 -10.58 6.41 9.74
C LEU A 255 -11.76 5.90 8.91
N ALA A 256 -12.76 5.29 9.54
CA ALA A 256 -13.93 4.77 8.85
C ALA A 256 -14.78 5.89 8.24
N GLY A 257 -15.05 6.95 9.01
CA GLY A 257 -15.90 8.06 8.58
C GLY A 257 -15.27 8.89 7.45
N SER A 258 -13.96 9.17 7.53
CA SER A 258 -13.27 9.91 6.46
C SER A 258 -13.28 9.13 5.14
N PHE A 259 -12.98 7.83 5.19
CA PHE A 259 -13.01 6.98 3.99
C PHE A 259 -14.43 6.91 3.39
N TRP A 260 -15.43 6.66 4.23
CA TRP A 260 -16.83 6.57 3.76
C TRP A 260 -17.32 7.89 3.18
N GLY A 261 -16.98 9.01 3.82
CA GLY A 261 -17.29 10.35 3.32
C GLY A 261 -16.64 10.63 1.97
N THR A 262 -15.35 10.31 1.83
CA THR A 262 -14.60 10.49 0.57
C THR A 262 -15.18 9.63 -0.56
N LYS A 263 -15.46 8.35 -0.28
CA LYS A 263 -16.08 7.45 -1.26
C LYS A 263 -17.44 7.97 -1.70
N THR A 264 -18.29 8.37 -0.76
CA THR A 264 -19.63 8.90 -1.06
C THR A 264 -19.54 10.19 -1.88
N ALA A 265 -18.65 11.11 -1.54
CA ALA A 265 -18.45 12.35 -2.29
C ALA A 265 -18.03 12.07 -3.74
N TRP A 266 -17.12 11.09 -3.93
CA TRP A 266 -16.69 10.66 -5.26
C TRP A 266 -17.82 10.02 -6.08
N ASP A 267 -18.63 9.16 -5.45
CA ASP A 267 -19.77 8.52 -6.09
C ASP A 267 -20.84 9.55 -6.49
N ILE A 268 -21.12 10.55 -5.64
CA ILE A 268 -22.04 11.66 -5.96
C ILE A 268 -21.49 12.48 -7.14
N ARG A 269 -20.20 12.83 -7.13
CA ARG A 269 -19.58 13.55 -8.26
C ARG A 269 -19.75 12.79 -9.56
N ASN A 270 -19.48 11.48 -9.56
CA ASN A 270 -19.58 10.65 -10.78
C ASN A 270 -21.02 10.53 -11.29
N LYS A 271 -21.99 10.42 -10.39
CA LYS A 271 -23.43 10.44 -10.77
C LYS A 271 -23.83 11.76 -11.39
N ASN A 272 -23.40 12.89 -10.84
CA ASN A 272 -23.74 14.22 -11.34
C ASN A 272 -23.14 14.52 -12.72
N VAL A 273 -22.07 13.85 -13.08
CA VAL A 273 -21.43 13.96 -14.40
C VAL A 273 -22.13 13.11 -15.46
N GLY A 274 -23.20 12.37 -15.10
CA GLY A 274 -24.06 11.65 -16.04
C GLY A 274 -23.53 10.29 -16.50
N LYS A 275 -22.49 9.75 -15.86
CA LYS A 275 -22.07 8.35 -16.02
C LYS A 275 -22.19 7.65 -14.67
N THR A 276 -22.99 6.60 -14.62
CA THR A 276 -22.81 5.57 -13.59
C THR A 276 -21.34 5.19 -13.64
N SER A 277 -20.61 5.39 -12.54
CA SER A 277 -19.29 4.83 -12.40
C SER A 277 -19.40 3.37 -12.85
N ASN A 278 -18.55 2.94 -13.80
CA ASN A 278 -18.34 1.52 -13.98
C ASN A 278 -17.84 1.04 -12.64
N ASP A 279 -18.76 0.54 -11.85
CA ASP A 279 -18.49 0.11 -10.53
C ASP A 279 -17.65 -1.16 -10.72
N TYR A 280 -16.33 -1.07 -10.46
CA TYR A 280 -15.47 -2.26 -10.45
C TYR A 280 -16.11 -3.41 -9.66
N ILE A 281 -16.91 -3.08 -8.65
CA ILE A 281 -17.70 -4.04 -7.89
C ILE A 281 -18.77 -4.67 -8.79
N SER A 282 -19.48 -3.87 -9.59
CA SER A 282 -20.52 -4.42 -10.50
C SER A 282 -19.90 -5.32 -11.57
N ASP A 283 -18.75 -4.92 -12.14
CA ASP A 283 -18.06 -5.73 -13.13
C ASP A 283 -17.44 -6.99 -12.51
N PHE A 284 -16.94 -6.88 -11.29
CA PHE A 284 -16.46 -8.02 -10.51
C PHE A 284 -17.60 -9.00 -10.17
N MET A 285 -18.81 -8.50 -9.95
CA MET A 285 -20.01 -9.31 -9.67
C MET A 285 -20.61 -9.98 -10.90
N LYS A 286 -20.21 -9.61 -12.12
CA LYS A 286 -20.68 -10.21 -13.36
C LYS A 286 -19.87 -11.45 -13.76
N LYS A 287 -20.47 -12.32 -14.59
CA LYS A 287 -19.76 -13.40 -15.28
C LYS A 287 -18.69 -12.85 -16.23
N PRO A 288 -17.70 -13.65 -16.65
CA PRO A 288 -16.69 -13.23 -17.63
C PRO A 288 -17.27 -12.68 -18.94
N ASN A 289 -18.50 -13.08 -19.30
CA ASN A 289 -19.22 -12.54 -20.46
C ASN A 289 -19.77 -11.10 -20.27
N GLY A 290 -19.67 -10.55 -19.06
CA GLY A 290 -20.12 -9.19 -18.73
C GLY A 290 -21.63 -8.96 -18.69
N GLN A 291 -22.44 -9.96 -19.03
CA GLN A 291 -23.89 -9.80 -19.26
C GLN A 291 -24.77 -10.20 -18.06
N THR A 292 -24.35 -11.18 -17.30
CA THR A 292 -25.15 -11.74 -16.18
C THR A 292 -24.36 -11.72 -14.89
N MET A 293 -25.09 -11.65 -13.76
CA MET A 293 -24.49 -11.75 -12.43
C MET A 293 -23.89 -13.13 -12.19
N ALA A 294 -22.73 -13.20 -11.55
CA ALA A 294 -22.09 -14.43 -11.17
C ALA A 294 -22.88 -15.12 -10.06
N ASN A 295 -23.11 -16.43 -10.19
CA ASN A 295 -23.68 -17.27 -9.16
C ASN A 295 -22.62 -17.81 -8.21
N TRP A 296 -22.99 -18.61 -7.21
CA TRP A 296 -22.07 -19.15 -6.22
C TRP A 296 -20.99 -20.06 -6.82
N ASP A 297 -21.35 -20.87 -7.82
CA ASP A 297 -20.39 -21.75 -8.51
C ASP A 297 -19.37 -20.96 -9.34
N ASP A 298 -19.80 -19.89 -10.00
CA ASP A 298 -18.92 -18.96 -10.69
C ASP A 298 -17.91 -18.33 -9.72
N TRP A 299 -18.37 -17.94 -8.54
CA TRP A 299 -17.50 -17.40 -7.48
C TRP A 299 -16.52 -18.43 -6.97
N LYS A 300 -16.99 -19.63 -6.65
CA LYS A 300 -16.15 -20.73 -6.17
C LYS A 300 -15.05 -21.04 -7.18
N ASN A 301 -15.40 -21.17 -8.46
CA ASN A 301 -14.43 -21.44 -9.51
C ASN A 301 -13.41 -20.31 -9.64
N ARG A 302 -13.83 -19.04 -9.67
CA ARG A 302 -12.91 -17.88 -9.69
C ARG A 302 -11.96 -17.89 -8.51
N ILE A 303 -12.44 -18.12 -7.30
CA ILE A 303 -11.60 -18.16 -6.10
C ILE A 303 -10.59 -19.30 -6.23
N THR A 304 -11.04 -20.50 -6.61
CA THR A 304 -10.18 -21.68 -6.72
C THR A 304 -9.12 -21.51 -7.81
N ASP A 305 -9.52 -21.04 -9.00
CA ASP A 305 -8.61 -20.85 -10.13
C ASP A 305 -7.61 -19.73 -9.89
N ASN A 306 -8.09 -18.60 -9.33
CA ASN A 306 -7.22 -17.50 -8.96
C ASN A 306 -6.26 -17.90 -7.85
N PHE A 307 -6.74 -18.56 -6.80
CA PHE A 307 -5.89 -19.01 -5.70
C PHE A 307 -4.80 -19.98 -6.21
N GLY A 308 -5.17 -20.96 -7.05
CA GLY A 308 -4.22 -21.86 -7.67
C GLY A 308 -3.20 -21.13 -8.55
N SER A 309 -3.64 -20.16 -9.35
CA SER A 309 -2.76 -19.35 -10.20
C SER A 309 -1.83 -18.47 -9.37
N TYR A 310 -2.34 -17.81 -8.34
CA TYR A 310 -1.52 -16.99 -7.42
C TYR A 310 -0.48 -17.83 -6.69
N LEU A 311 -0.90 -18.97 -6.14
CA LEU A 311 0.00 -19.83 -5.37
C LEU A 311 1.09 -20.46 -6.23
N ASN A 312 0.71 -21.03 -7.40
CA ASN A 312 1.61 -21.88 -8.16
C ASN A 312 2.40 -21.13 -9.24
N LYS A 313 1.94 -19.96 -9.69
CA LYS A 313 2.53 -19.19 -10.79
C LYS A 313 2.99 -17.81 -10.36
N TRP A 314 2.08 -16.97 -9.86
CA TRP A 314 2.40 -15.60 -9.55
C TRP A 314 3.38 -15.45 -8.37
N LEU A 315 3.17 -16.21 -7.30
CA LEU A 315 4.02 -16.14 -6.12
C LEU A 315 5.46 -16.61 -6.39
N PRO A 316 5.69 -17.76 -7.04
CA PRO A 316 7.04 -18.18 -7.46
C PRO A 316 7.69 -17.22 -8.46
N ASN A 317 6.93 -16.66 -9.40
CA ASN A 317 7.46 -15.65 -10.30
C ASN A 317 7.88 -14.39 -9.56
N ALA A 318 7.04 -13.88 -8.66
CA ALA A 318 7.33 -12.67 -7.91
C ALA A 318 8.57 -12.79 -7.02
N ILE A 319 8.91 -13.99 -6.53
CA ILE A 319 10.05 -14.20 -5.65
C ILE A 319 11.29 -14.69 -6.39
N LEU A 320 11.11 -15.61 -7.33
CA LEU A 320 12.20 -16.31 -8.00
C LEU A 320 12.39 -15.90 -9.48
N ASN A 321 11.56 -14.98 -9.97
CA ASN A 321 11.52 -14.56 -11.38
C ASN A 321 11.40 -15.75 -12.35
N THR A 322 10.60 -16.77 -11.97
CA THR A 322 10.40 -17.97 -12.79
C THR A 322 9.37 -17.73 -13.88
N PRO A 323 9.66 -18.09 -15.16
CA PRO A 323 8.68 -17.94 -16.22
C PRO A 323 7.46 -18.84 -15.96
N TYR A 324 6.28 -18.38 -16.37
CA TYR A 324 5.03 -19.12 -16.25
C TYR A 324 4.09 -18.85 -17.42
N ASN A 325 3.17 -19.78 -17.66
CA ASN A 325 2.09 -19.62 -18.63
C ASN A 325 0.74 -19.66 -17.91
N LEU A 326 0.01 -18.55 -17.96
CA LEU A 326 -1.31 -18.43 -17.30
C LEU A 326 -2.35 -19.38 -17.88
N ASN A 327 -2.27 -19.64 -19.21
CA ASN A 327 -3.26 -20.45 -19.92
C ASN A 327 -3.01 -21.96 -19.78
N ALA A 328 -1.83 -22.36 -19.30
CA ALA A 328 -1.51 -23.76 -19.07
C ALA A 328 -1.91 -24.21 -17.67
N LYS A 329 -2.25 -25.47 -17.49
CA LYS A 329 -2.38 -26.07 -16.15
C LYS A 329 -1.04 -26.02 -15.42
N SER A 330 -1.08 -25.82 -14.09
CA SER A 330 0.15 -25.80 -13.28
C SER A 330 0.83 -27.16 -13.32
N SER A 331 2.13 -27.18 -13.61
CA SER A 331 2.96 -28.37 -13.55
C SER A 331 3.23 -28.79 -12.09
N GLY A 332 3.60 -30.04 -11.86
CA GLY A 332 3.97 -30.52 -10.51
C GLY A 332 5.10 -29.70 -9.87
N GLY A 333 6.07 -29.24 -10.67
CA GLY A 333 7.17 -28.40 -10.20
C GLY A 333 6.71 -26.98 -9.80
N GLU A 334 5.73 -26.40 -10.51
CA GLU A 334 5.14 -25.10 -10.14
C GLU A 334 4.35 -25.20 -8.82
N ILE A 335 3.55 -26.27 -8.68
CA ILE A 335 2.78 -26.54 -7.45
C ILE A 335 3.73 -26.71 -6.26
N PHE A 336 4.79 -27.51 -6.41
CA PHE A 336 5.78 -27.73 -5.35
C PHE A 336 6.45 -26.40 -4.92
N ARG A 337 6.93 -25.60 -5.88
CA ARG A 337 7.53 -24.29 -5.59
C ARG A 337 6.56 -23.35 -4.87
N GLY A 338 5.33 -23.29 -5.35
CA GLY A 338 4.28 -22.45 -4.75
C GLY A 338 3.99 -22.86 -3.30
N MET A 339 3.80 -24.14 -3.04
CA MET A 339 3.56 -24.65 -1.69
C MET A 339 4.76 -24.44 -0.76
N LEU A 340 5.99 -24.65 -1.24
CA LEU A 340 7.20 -24.42 -0.44
C LEU A 340 7.31 -22.94 -0.03
N ILE A 341 7.10 -22.02 -0.96
CA ILE A 341 7.17 -20.58 -0.68
C ILE A 341 6.06 -20.18 0.29
N ALA A 342 4.81 -20.65 0.08
CA ALA A 342 3.71 -20.37 0.99
C ALA A 342 3.98 -20.92 2.41
N PHE A 343 4.53 -22.12 2.50
CA PHE A 343 4.94 -22.71 3.78
C PHE A 343 5.98 -21.84 4.50
N LEU A 344 7.01 -21.37 3.78
CA LEU A 344 8.04 -20.50 4.35
C LEU A 344 7.46 -19.16 4.82
N ILE A 345 6.52 -18.58 4.07
CA ILE A 345 5.83 -17.35 4.45
C ILE A 345 5.01 -17.57 5.73
N ILE A 346 4.18 -18.61 5.77
CA ILE A 346 3.33 -18.93 6.94
C ILE A 346 4.21 -19.21 8.15
N PHE A 347 5.27 -20.01 7.99
CA PHE A 347 6.22 -20.29 9.07
C PHE A 347 6.88 -19.02 9.60
N GLY A 348 7.29 -18.12 8.70
CA GLY A 348 7.84 -16.81 9.07
C GLY A 348 6.83 -15.96 9.83
N LEU A 349 5.56 -15.92 9.41
CA LEU A 349 4.50 -15.17 10.09
C LEU A 349 4.21 -15.70 11.50
N ILE A 350 4.24 -17.04 11.71
CA ILE A 350 4.04 -17.65 13.02
C ILE A 350 5.20 -17.32 13.98
N LYS A 351 6.41 -17.09 13.45
CA LYS A 351 7.62 -16.78 14.22
C LYS A 351 7.82 -15.28 14.47
N LEU A 352 6.97 -14.42 13.90
CA LEU A 352 6.98 -12.99 14.23
C LEU A 352 6.56 -12.80 15.70
N PRO A 353 7.27 -11.95 16.46
CA PRO A 353 6.98 -11.69 17.87
C PRO A 353 5.65 -10.98 18.10
#